data_4a32b517c7d5a41d9d52cc721f1d1631
#
_entry.id   4a32b517c7d5a41d9d52cc721f1d1631
#
_cell.length_a   1.000
_cell.length_b   1.000
_cell.length_c   1.000
_cell.angle_alpha   90.00
_cell.angle_beta   90.00
_cell.angle_gamma   90.00
#
_symmetry.space_group_name_H-M   'P 1'
#
loop_
_entity.id
_entity.type
_entity.pdbx_description
1 polymer ?
#
loop_
_entity_poly.entity_id
_entity_poly.type
_entity_poly.pdbx_seq_one_letter_code
_entity_poly.pdbx_strand_id
1 'polypeptide(L)'
;MPAPPPPAKPAQEPDEPAAVPAGRLTVRKTYKLYIGGAFPRSESGRTYLVDGDNAALASRKDARDAVVAARKAQSKWAGATAYNRGQVLYRIAEMIEARRAEFEALGVSTAELDATIDRWVWYAGWSDKIAQVAGNANPVAGPFFNLSAPEPTGVVAVTAPASLLGLASVIAPAIVTGNTVVVITPAAQIAITLAEALATSDVPAGVVNVLTGHSAEVAPWLASHDDVNALDLTGLDDTDLATDLERSASGTLKRVIRPAAGVPDFTADPGVRPMTALLETKTVWHPKGF
;
A
#
# COMPACT_ATOMS: atom_id res chain seq x y z
N MET A 1 44.61 41.59 -57.20
CA MET A 1 43.40 42.03 -56.47
C MET A 1 42.71 40.78 -56.02
N PRO A 2 42.44 40.53 -54.72
CA PRO A 2 41.67 39.41 -54.27
C PRO A 2 40.20 39.66 -54.49
N ALA A 3 39.41 38.62 -54.78
CA ALA A 3 37.99 38.65 -55.05
C ALA A 3 37.19 39.08 -53.79
N PRO A 4 36.03 39.78 -53.97
CA PRO A 4 35.19 40.20 -52.86
C PRO A 4 34.54 39.01 -52.15
N PRO A 5 34.30 39.10 -50.83
CA PRO A 5 33.66 38.06 -50.08
C PRO A 5 32.18 37.85 -50.50
N PRO A 6 31.64 36.62 -50.38
CA PRO A 6 30.26 36.35 -50.73
C PRO A 6 29.25 37.11 -49.81
N PRO A 7 28.05 37.43 -50.28
CA PRO A 7 27.05 38.12 -49.49
C PRO A 7 26.60 37.29 -48.29
N ALA A 8 26.43 37.97 -47.13
CA ALA A 8 25.91 37.36 -45.91
C ALA A 8 24.50 36.82 -46.13
N LYS A 9 24.24 35.62 -45.63
CA LYS A 9 22.87 35.05 -45.57
C LYS A 9 21.94 35.96 -44.78
N PRO A 10 20.72 36.17 -45.22
CA PRO A 10 19.74 36.91 -44.43
C PRO A 10 19.54 36.22 -43.08
N ALA A 11 19.46 37.01 -42.03
CA ALA A 11 19.13 36.56 -40.70
C ALA A 11 17.75 35.90 -40.74
N GLN A 12 17.64 34.67 -40.25
CA GLN A 12 16.33 34.05 -40.00
C GLN A 12 15.60 34.89 -38.96
N GLU A 13 14.43 35.38 -39.30
CA GLU A 13 13.50 35.96 -38.33
C GLU A 13 13.21 34.91 -37.25
N PRO A 14 13.12 35.30 -35.96
CA PRO A 14 12.77 34.37 -34.91
C PRO A 14 11.38 33.82 -35.20
N ASP A 15 11.22 32.50 -35.20
CA ASP A 15 9.94 31.83 -35.32
C ASP A 15 8.96 32.46 -34.31
N GLU A 16 7.88 33.04 -34.81
CA GLU A 16 6.75 33.44 -33.97
C GLU A 16 6.28 32.22 -33.20
N PRO A 17 6.10 32.32 -31.86
CA PRO A 17 5.58 31.19 -31.09
C PRO A 17 4.22 30.82 -31.66
N ALA A 18 4.07 29.57 -32.09
CA ALA A 18 2.83 29.05 -32.65
C ALA A 18 1.65 29.42 -31.74
N ALA A 19 0.64 30.12 -32.29
CA ALA A 19 -0.54 30.52 -31.56
C ALA A 19 -1.20 29.28 -30.95
N VAL A 20 -1.23 29.19 -29.62
CA VAL A 20 -1.95 28.14 -28.90
C VAL A 20 -3.42 28.21 -29.31
N PRO A 21 -4.01 27.13 -29.88
CA PRO A 21 -5.40 27.17 -30.26
C PRO A 21 -6.24 27.51 -29.04
N ALA A 22 -7.18 28.45 -29.20
CA ALA A 22 -8.13 28.88 -28.17
C ALA A 22 -9.06 27.71 -27.81
N GLY A 23 -8.57 26.78 -27.02
CA GLY A 23 -9.27 25.61 -26.52
C GLY A 23 -9.49 25.73 -25.00
N ARG A 24 -10.43 24.96 -24.47
CA ARG A 24 -10.66 24.83 -23.04
C ARG A 24 -9.35 24.43 -22.35
N LEU A 25 -8.98 25.10 -21.25
CA LEU A 25 -7.85 24.74 -20.39
C LEU A 25 -7.95 23.28 -19.94
N THR A 26 -6.90 22.51 -20.16
CA THR A 26 -6.81 21.15 -19.65
C THR A 26 -6.53 21.21 -18.15
N VAL A 27 -7.50 20.76 -17.35
CA VAL A 27 -7.32 20.63 -15.90
C VAL A 27 -6.77 19.24 -15.62
N ARG A 28 -5.55 19.18 -15.03
CA ARG A 28 -4.89 17.93 -14.68
C ARG A 28 -5.03 17.63 -13.19
N LYS A 29 -5.18 16.35 -12.84
CA LYS A 29 -5.19 15.86 -11.48
C LYS A 29 -3.78 15.94 -10.88
N THR A 30 -3.68 16.33 -9.60
CA THR A 30 -2.47 16.17 -8.79
C THR A 30 -2.70 15.03 -7.83
N TYR A 31 -1.87 13.99 -7.90
CA TYR A 31 -1.96 12.84 -7.04
C TYR A 31 -1.26 13.16 -5.71
N LYS A 32 -2.06 13.27 -4.65
CA LYS A 32 -1.60 13.59 -3.30
C LYS A 32 -1.27 12.31 -2.54
N LEU A 33 -0.75 12.44 -1.31
CA LEU A 33 -0.67 11.33 -0.36
C LEU A 33 -2.07 10.97 0.16
N TYR A 34 -2.20 9.78 0.77
CA TYR A 34 -3.39 9.40 1.53
C TYR A 34 -2.97 9.03 2.95
N ILE A 35 -3.28 9.87 3.93
CA ILE A 35 -2.86 9.71 5.33
C ILE A 35 -4.04 10.02 6.24
N GLY A 36 -4.35 9.09 7.15
CA GLY A 36 -5.38 9.30 8.16
C GLY A 36 -6.78 9.57 7.58
N GLY A 37 -7.10 9.02 6.40
CA GLY A 37 -8.39 9.23 5.72
C GLY A 37 -8.48 10.53 4.93
N ALA A 38 -7.41 11.31 4.82
CA ALA A 38 -7.35 12.56 4.08
C ALA A 38 -6.30 12.51 2.94
N PHE A 39 -6.40 13.46 2.01
CA PHE A 39 -5.47 13.57 0.88
C PHE A 39 -4.57 14.82 1.03
N PRO A 40 -3.57 14.80 1.91
CA PRO A 40 -2.64 15.92 2.06
C PRO A 40 -1.63 15.97 0.91
N ARG A 41 -1.07 17.15 0.67
CA ARG A 41 0.18 17.29 -0.09
C ARG A 41 1.34 16.80 0.79
N SER A 42 2.49 16.45 0.17
CA SER A 42 3.70 16.23 0.95
C SER A 42 4.05 17.49 1.75
N GLU A 43 4.44 17.30 2.99
CA GLU A 43 4.87 18.40 3.88
C GLU A 43 6.04 19.19 3.29
N SER A 44 6.93 18.51 2.56
CA SER A 44 8.05 19.16 1.87
C SER A 44 7.64 20.00 0.67
N GLY A 45 6.39 19.89 0.19
CA GLY A 45 5.91 20.49 -1.06
C GLY A 45 6.53 19.86 -2.33
N ARG A 46 7.43 18.87 -2.19
CA ARG A 46 8.08 18.20 -3.33
C ARG A 46 7.09 17.35 -4.11
N THR A 47 7.27 17.33 -5.42
CA THR A 47 6.51 16.50 -6.36
C THR A 47 7.45 15.83 -7.35
N TYR A 48 6.95 14.78 -8.01
CA TYR A 48 7.59 14.14 -9.16
C TYR A 48 6.55 13.91 -10.25
N LEU A 49 7.00 13.66 -11.46
CA LEU A 49 6.11 13.43 -12.60
C LEU A 49 5.91 11.93 -12.82
N VAL A 50 4.65 11.54 -12.99
CA VAL A 50 4.25 10.20 -13.42
C VAL A 50 3.36 10.38 -14.64
N ASP A 51 3.81 9.92 -15.81
CA ASP A 51 3.12 10.06 -17.09
C ASP A 51 2.62 11.49 -17.39
N GLY A 52 3.43 12.47 -16.98
CA GLY A 52 3.15 13.90 -17.18
C GLY A 52 2.22 14.53 -16.13
N ASP A 53 1.72 13.78 -15.17
CA ASP A 53 0.95 14.29 -14.04
C ASP A 53 1.81 14.49 -12.80
N ASN A 54 1.46 15.48 -11.97
CA ASN A 54 2.15 15.73 -10.71
C ASN A 54 1.70 14.75 -9.63
N ALA A 55 2.67 14.09 -8.99
CA ALA A 55 2.46 13.28 -7.80
C ALA A 55 3.25 13.84 -6.61
N ALA A 56 2.70 13.75 -5.41
CA ALA A 56 3.39 14.15 -4.20
C ALA A 56 4.59 13.22 -3.95
N LEU A 57 5.77 13.78 -3.65
CA LEU A 57 6.94 13.03 -3.24
C LEU A 57 6.99 13.00 -1.71
N ALA A 58 6.71 11.83 -1.14
CA ALA A 58 6.67 11.65 0.31
C ALA A 58 8.02 11.94 0.97
N SER A 59 7.97 12.55 2.14
CA SER A 59 9.12 12.87 2.97
C SER A 59 9.17 11.97 4.21
N ARG A 60 10.28 12.04 4.96
CA ARG A 60 10.39 11.42 6.29
C ARG A 60 9.27 11.83 7.23
N LYS A 61 8.84 13.10 7.20
CA LYS A 61 7.77 13.59 8.06
C LYS A 61 6.42 13.02 7.68
N ASP A 62 6.14 12.89 6.37
CA ASP A 62 4.94 12.22 5.88
C ASP A 62 4.91 10.74 6.34
N ALA A 63 6.06 10.05 6.30
CA ALA A 63 6.18 8.68 6.81
C ALA A 63 5.84 8.59 8.30
N ARG A 64 6.39 9.51 9.13
CA ARG A 64 6.05 9.57 10.55
C ARG A 64 4.57 9.84 10.77
N ASP A 65 3.99 10.80 10.07
CA ASP A 65 2.59 11.18 10.23
C ASP A 65 1.65 10.02 9.80
N ALA A 66 2.04 9.25 8.76
CA ALA A 66 1.34 8.03 8.33
C ALA A 66 1.41 6.92 9.40
N VAL A 67 2.58 6.70 10.01
CA VAL A 67 2.73 5.72 11.10
C VAL A 67 1.91 6.13 12.33
N VAL A 68 1.90 7.41 12.69
CA VAL A 68 1.07 7.94 13.80
C VAL A 68 -0.42 7.70 13.52
N ALA A 69 -0.88 7.95 12.29
CA ALA A 69 -2.26 7.70 11.90
C ALA A 69 -2.59 6.20 11.95
N ALA A 70 -1.69 5.33 11.44
CA ALA A 70 -1.85 3.89 11.47
C ALA A 70 -1.89 3.35 12.91
N ARG A 71 -0.97 3.79 13.78
CA ARG A 71 -0.93 3.39 15.19
C ARG A 71 -2.20 3.80 15.95
N LYS A 72 -2.69 5.00 15.70
CA LYS A 72 -3.95 5.49 16.30
C LYS A 72 -5.16 4.66 15.89
N ALA A 73 -5.22 4.19 14.66
CA ALA A 73 -6.33 3.39 14.13
C ALA A 73 -6.26 1.92 14.55
N GLN A 74 -5.07 1.39 14.84
CA GLN A 74 -4.78 -0.04 14.95
C GLN A 74 -5.64 -0.75 15.99
N SER A 75 -5.71 -0.26 17.22
CA SER A 75 -6.44 -0.92 18.30
C SER A 75 -7.95 -1.04 18.00
N LYS A 76 -8.55 0.02 17.45
CA LYS A 76 -9.97 0.02 17.09
C LYS A 76 -10.24 -0.93 15.92
N TRP A 77 -9.36 -0.97 14.92
CA TRP A 77 -9.49 -1.86 13.77
C TRP A 77 -9.29 -3.33 14.16
N ALA A 78 -8.28 -3.63 14.96
CA ALA A 78 -8.05 -4.97 15.51
C ALA A 78 -9.23 -5.47 16.35
N GLY A 79 -9.86 -4.58 17.12
CA GLY A 79 -11.04 -4.88 17.94
C GLY A 79 -12.37 -4.96 17.18
N ALA A 80 -12.40 -4.59 15.90
CA ALA A 80 -13.57 -4.79 15.06
C ALA A 80 -13.84 -6.29 14.86
N THR A 81 -15.11 -6.68 14.79
CA THR A 81 -15.45 -8.08 14.53
C THR A 81 -14.90 -8.54 13.18
N ALA A 82 -14.55 -9.80 13.07
CA ALA A 82 -14.09 -10.39 11.80
C ALA A 82 -15.11 -10.16 10.68
N TYR A 83 -16.39 -10.35 10.98
CA TYR A 83 -17.49 -10.11 10.04
C TYR A 83 -17.51 -8.65 9.55
N ASN A 84 -17.39 -7.67 10.44
CA ASN A 84 -17.34 -6.26 10.05
C ASN A 84 -16.14 -5.95 9.15
N ARG A 85 -14.93 -6.47 9.47
CA ARG A 85 -13.76 -6.32 8.59
C ARG A 85 -14.03 -6.93 7.19
N GLY A 86 -14.66 -8.11 7.14
CA GLY A 86 -15.05 -8.73 5.87
C GLY A 86 -16.01 -7.88 5.04
N GLN A 87 -17.00 -7.25 5.68
CA GLN A 87 -17.93 -6.35 5.00
C GLN A 87 -17.20 -5.12 4.42
N VAL A 88 -16.25 -4.53 5.15
CA VAL A 88 -15.44 -3.41 4.66
C VAL A 88 -14.60 -3.83 3.46
N LEU A 89 -13.95 -5.00 3.50
CA LEU A 89 -13.18 -5.49 2.36
C LEU A 89 -14.06 -5.77 1.13
N TYR A 90 -15.25 -6.33 1.33
CA TYR A 90 -16.19 -6.50 0.25
C TYR A 90 -16.66 -5.16 -0.35
N ARG A 91 -16.88 -4.16 0.51
CA ARG A 91 -17.20 -2.79 0.07
C ARG A 91 -16.08 -2.16 -0.77
N ILE A 92 -14.81 -2.49 -0.49
CA ILE A 92 -13.69 -2.05 -1.35
C ILE A 92 -13.84 -2.63 -2.76
N ALA A 93 -14.16 -3.93 -2.88
CA ALA A 93 -14.41 -4.56 -4.18
C ALA A 93 -15.53 -3.85 -4.95
N GLU A 94 -16.66 -3.53 -4.30
CA GLU A 94 -17.75 -2.77 -4.90
C GLU A 94 -17.30 -1.38 -5.40
N MET A 95 -16.47 -0.69 -4.62
CA MET A 95 -16.00 0.65 -4.98
C MET A 95 -14.96 0.63 -6.10
N ILE A 96 -14.17 -0.42 -6.24
CA ILE A 96 -13.27 -0.64 -7.37
C ILE A 96 -14.11 -0.96 -8.63
N GLU A 97 -15.11 -1.84 -8.52
CA GLU A 97 -16.01 -2.15 -9.63
C GLU A 97 -16.72 -0.89 -10.15
N ALA A 98 -17.22 -0.04 -9.25
CA ALA A 98 -17.87 1.22 -9.62
C ALA A 98 -16.93 2.24 -10.30
N ARG A 99 -15.59 2.11 -10.10
CA ARG A 99 -14.56 2.97 -10.68
C ARG A 99 -13.76 2.32 -11.80
N ARG A 100 -14.24 1.23 -12.35
CA ARG A 100 -13.57 0.45 -13.40
C ARG A 100 -12.99 1.34 -14.52
N ALA A 101 -13.81 2.24 -15.06
CA ALA A 101 -13.39 3.14 -16.13
C ALA A 101 -12.23 4.10 -15.73
N GLU A 102 -12.12 4.47 -14.45
CA GLU A 102 -11.03 5.32 -13.96
C GLU A 102 -9.69 4.55 -13.98
N PHE A 103 -9.70 3.28 -13.58
CA PHE A 103 -8.51 2.43 -13.62
C PHE A 103 -8.13 2.05 -15.05
N GLU A 104 -9.09 1.76 -15.92
CA GLU A 104 -8.86 1.50 -17.35
C GLU A 104 -8.20 2.70 -18.03
N ALA A 105 -8.62 3.93 -17.71
CA ALA A 105 -8.01 5.15 -18.20
C ALA A 105 -6.55 5.34 -17.73
N LEU A 106 -6.13 4.67 -16.66
CA LEU A 106 -4.75 4.60 -16.18
C LEU A 106 -3.96 3.41 -16.76
N GLY A 107 -4.54 2.68 -17.73
CA GLY A 107 -3.89 1.55 -18.40
C GLY A 107 -4.00 0.22 -17.66
N VAL A 108 -4.82 0.12 -16.60
CA VAL A 108 -5.10 -1.16 -15.94
C VAL A 108 -6.00 -1.99 -16.85
N SER A 109 -5.60 -3.21 -17.18
CA SER A 109 -6.39 -4.08 -18.04
C SER A 109 -7.65 -4.59 -17.33
N THR A 110 -8.70 -4.92 -18.11
CA THR A 110 -9.92 -5.53 -17.59
C THR A 110 -9.62 -6.82 -16.82
N ALA A 111 -8.68 -7.64 -17.29
CA ALA A 111 -8.29 -8.88 -16.61
C ALA A 111 -7.63 -8.61 -15.24
N GLU A 112 -6.79 -7.57 -15.13
CA GLU A 112 -6.19 -7.17 -13.86
C GLU A 112 -7.24 -6.60 -12.90
N LEU A 113 -8.21 -5.84 -13.42
CA LEU A 113 -9.32 -5.33 -12.62
C LEU A 113 -10.18 -6.46 -12.05
N ASP A 114 -10.58 -7.42 -12.89
CA ASP A 114 -11.35 -8.58 -12.46
C ASP A 114 -10.60 -9.37 -11.38
N ALA A 115 -9.32 -9.67 -11.60
CA ALA A 115 -8.48 -10.36 -10.63
C ALA A 115 -8.30 -9.55 -9.33
N THR A 116 -8.26 -8.21 -9.40
CA THR A 116 -8.17 -7.34 -8.23
C THR A 116 -9.46 -7.39 -7.41
N ILE A 117 -10.61 -7.28 -8.04
CA ILE A 117 -11.93 -7.36 -7.39
C ILE A 117 -12.09 -8.71 -6.72
N ASP A 118 -11.80 -9.81 -7.45
CA ASP A 118 -11.83 -11.17 -6.92
C ASP A 118 -10.88 -11.33 -5.72
N ARG A 119 -9.71 -10.70 -5.75
CA ARG A 119 -8.74 -10.70 -4.65
C ARG A 119 -9.31 -10.07 -3.37
N TRP A 120 -9.98 -8.92 -3.47
CA TRP A 120 -10.63 -8.29 -2.34
C TRP A 120 -11.78 -9.14 -1.79
N VAL A 121 -12.62 -9.72 -2.67
CA VAL A 121 -13.71 -10.64 -2.29
C VAL A 121 -13.15 -11.89 -1.61
N TRP A 122 -12.06 -12.46 -2.13
CA TRP A 122 -11.40 -13.62 -1.55
C TRP A 122 -10.94 -13.35 -0.11
N TYR A 123 -10.25 -12.24 0.14
CA TYR A 123 -9.83 -11.87 1.50
C TYR A 123 -11.01 -11.51 2.40
N ALA A 124 -12.06 -10.87 1.88
CA ALA A 124 -13.29 -10.64 2.64
C ALA A 124 -13.88 -11.96 3.13
N GLY A 125 -13.90 -13.00 2.27
CA GLY A 125 -14.34 -14.35 2.62
C GLY A 125 -13.48 -15.06 3.68
N TRP A 126 -12.21 -14.65 3.86
CA TRP A 126 -11.34 -15.21 4.89
C TRP A 126 -11.43 -14.54 6.25
N SER A 127 -12.10 -13.41 6.35
CA SER A 127 -12.12 -12.58 7.56
C SER A 127 -12.53 -13.36 8.83
N ASP A 128 -13.55 -14.20 8.74
CA ASP A 128 -14.08 -15.00 9.85
C ASP A 128 -13.47 -16.42 9.93
N LYS A 129 -12.69 -16.82 8.93
CA LYS A 129 -12.13 -18.18 8.85
C LYS A 129 -10.68 -18.25 9.35
N ILE A 130 -9.90 -17.17 9.18
CA ILE A 130 -8.47 -17.19 9.53
C ILE A 130 -8.22 -17.54 11.00
N ALA A 131 -9.09 -17.08 11.90
CA ALA A 131 -8.98 -17.41 13.32
C ALA A 131 -9.21 -18.90 13.61
N GLN A 132 -10.02 -19.59 12.81
CA GLN A 132 -10.27 -21.02 12.93
C GLN A 132 -9.07 -21.85 12.42
N VAL A 133 -8.40 -21.34 11.39
CA VAL A 133 -7.26 -22.04 10.78
C VAL A 133 -5.96 -21.80 11.57
N ALA A 134 -5.74 -20.57 12.05
CA ALA A 134 -4.54 -20.17 12.77
C ALA A 134 -4.66 -20.27 14.30
N GLY A 135 -5.86 -20.51 14.84
CA GLY A 135 -6.12 -20.73 16.26
C GLY A 135 -6.25 -22.21 16.59
N ASN A 136 -6.07 -22.56 17.86
CA ASN A 136 -6.20 -23.95 18.29
C ASN A 136 -6.51 -24.08 19.79
N ALA A 137 -7.24 -25.17 20.16
CA ALA A 137 -7.30 -25.66 21.51
C ALA A 137 -6.19 -26.72 21.71
N ASN A 138 -5.19 -26.39 22.51
CA ASN A 138 -4.01 -27.24 22.65
C ASN A 138 -4.22 -28.31 23.73
N PRO A 139 -3.89 -29.59 23.47
CA PRO A 139 -3.93 -30.60 24.49
C PRO A 139 -2.80 -30.35 25.48
N VAL A 140 -3.14 -30.34 26.78
CA VAL A 140 -2.16 -30.15 27.89
C VAL A 140 -2.44 -31.12 29.02
N ALA A 141 -1.38 -31.50 29.74
CA ALA A 141 -1.50 -32.26 30.96
C ALA A 141 -1.97 -31.35 32.10
N GLY A 142 -3.01 -31.78 32.83
CA GLY A 142 -3.55 -31.05 33.96
C GLY A 142 -4.88 -30.33 33.71
N PRO A 143 -5.43 -29.68 34.76
CA PRO A 143 -6.78 -29.12 34.72
C PRO A 143 -6.79 -27.72 34.08
N PHE A 144 -6.39 -27.62 32.82
CA PHE A 144 -6.35 -26.34 32.11
C PHE A 144 -7.03 -26.44 30.74
N PHE A 145 -7.67 -25.35 30.32
CA PHE A 145 -7.91 -25.05 28.93
C PHE A 145 -6.73 -24.22 28.40
N ASN A 146 -6.06 -24.69 27.38
CA ASN A 146 -4.99 -23.97 26.69
C ASN A 146 -5.51 -23.59 25.30
N LEU A 147 -5.65 -22.29 25.06
CA LEU A 147 -6.21 -21.76 23.84
C LEU A 147 -5.21 -20.83 23.15
N SER A 148 -4.91 -21.13 21.91
CA SER A 148 -4.13 -20.22 21.02
C SER A 148 -5.07 -19.50 20.07
N ALA A 149 -4.90 -18.18 19.96
CA ALA A 149 -5.64 -17.33 19.03
C ALA A 149 -4.67 -16.45 18.26
N PRO A 150 -4.92 -16.20 16.95
CA PRO A 150 -4.13 -15.26 16.20
C PRO A 150 -4.52 -13.83 16.58
N GLU A 151 -3.51 -12.95 16.74
CA GLU A 151 -3.65 -11.52 16.93
C GLU A 151 -2.88 -10.77 15.84
N PRO A 152 -3.31 -9.57 15.39
CA PRO A 152 -2.57 -8.81 14.43
C PRO A 152 -1.21 -8.36 14.97
N THR A 153 -0.17 -8.39 14.13
CA THR A 153 1.17 -7.90 14.49
C THR A 153 1.15 -6.41 14.86
N GLY A 154 0.31 -5.60 14.19
CA GLY A 154 0.16 -4.17 14.49
C GLY A 154 0.20 -3.28 13.25
N VAL A 155 1.18 -2.37 13.17
CA VAL A 155 1.41 -1.50 12.01
C VAL A 155 2.38 -2.18 11.05
N VAL A 156 1.99 -2.34 9.79
CA VAL A 156 2.80 -2.96 8.73
C VAL A 156 3.22 -1.88 7.74
N ALA A 157 4.52 -1.72 7.54
CA ALA A 157 5.06 -0.91 6.45
C ALA A 157 5.23 -1.79 5.21
N VAL A 158 4.75 -1.30 4.07
CA VAL A 158 4.70 -2.08 2.83
C VAL A 158 5.40 -1.32 1.71
N THR A 159 6.46 -1.91 1.14
CA THR A 159 6.93 -1.50 -0.18
C THR A 159 6.11 -2.25 -1.23
N ALA A 160 5.17 -1.55 -1.84
CA ALA A 160 4.16 -2.21 -2.65
C ALA A 160 4.56 -2.33 -4.12
N PRO A 161 4.14 -3.42 -4.80
CA PRO A 161 4.21 -3.53 -6.24
C PRO A 161 3.47 -2.38 -6.94
N ALA A 162 3.87 -2.08 -8.17
CA ALA A 162 3.29 -0.97 -8.94
C ALA A 162 1.91 -1.28 -9.56
N SER A 163 1.53 -2.55 -9.68
CA SER A 163 0.25 -2.97 -10.26
C SER A 163 -0.91 -2.88 -9.28
N LEU A 164 -2.14 -2.71 -9.76
CA LEU A 164 -3.34 -2.64 -8.93
C LEU A 164 -3.57 -3.95 -8.17
N LEU A 165 -3.43 -5.09 -8.85
CA LEU A 165 -3.55 -6.42 -8.25
C LEU A 165 -2.43 -6.67 -7.22
N GLY A 166 -1.21 -6.19 -7.50
CA GLY A 166 -0.09 -6.24 -6.56
C GLY A 166 -0.38 -5.44 -5.29
N LEU A 167 -0.88 -4.20 -5.41
CA LEU A 167 -1.33 -3.38 -4.27
C LEU A 167 -2.39 -4.10 -3.44
N ALA A 168 -3.43 -4.64 -4.07
CA ALA A 168 -4.47 -5.40 -3.38
C ALA A 168 -3.89 -6.62 -2.65
N SER A 169 -2.95 -7.33 -3.28
CA SER A 169 -2.36 -8.57 -2.75
C SER A 169 -1.48 -8.38 -1.53
N VAL A 170 -0.97 -7.16 -1.27
CA VAL A 170 -0.18 -6.85 -0.07
C VAL A 170 -0.99 -6.07 0.99
N ILE A 171 -2.01 -5.29 0.58
CA ILE A 171 -2.83 -4.52 1.52
C ILE A 171 -3.92 -5.39 2.17
N ALA A 172 -4.68 -6.14 1.35
CA ALA A 172 -5.84 -6.89 1.82
C ALA A 172 -5.51 -7.93 2.90
N PRO A 173 -4.45 -8.77 2.79
CA PRO A 173 -4.11 -9.74 3.84
C PRO A 173 -3.73 -9.09 5.16
N ALA A 174 -3.10 -7.91 5.14
CA ALA A 174 -2.75 -7.18 6.34
C ALA A 174 -4.00 -6.63 7.04
N ILE A 175 -4.90 -5.96 6.32
CA ILE A 175 -6.03 -5.32 6.96
C ILE A 175 -7.15 -6.30 7.36
N VAL A 176 -7.35 -7.40 6.63
CA VAL A 176 -8.34 -8.42 7.00
C VAL A 176 -8.02 -9.06 8.35
N THR A 177 -6.75 -9.21 8.67
CA THR A 177 -6.27 -9.76 9.95
C THR A 177 -6.26 -8.76 11.09
N GLY A 178 -6.64 -7.49 10.84
CA GLY A 178 -6.73 -6.45 11.87
C GLY A 178 -5.48 -5.58 12.01
N ASN A 179 -4.48 -5.74 11.13
CA ASN A 179 -3.35 -4.82 11.04
C ASN A 179 -3.75 -3.51 10.36
N THR A 180 -2.95 -2.48 10.54
CA THR A 180 -2.99 -1.24 9.76
C THR A 180 -1.74 -1.13 8.89
N VAL A 181 -1.83 -0.41 7.76
CA VAL A 181 -0.73 -0.37 6.80
C VAL A 181 -0.28 1.04 6.46
N VAL A 182 1.03 1.18 6.24
CA VAL A 182 1.68 2.34 5.61
C VAL A 182 2.36 1.84 4.35
N VAL A 183 1.78 2.16 3.22
CA VAL A 183 2.23 1.73 1.88
C VAL A 183 3.13 2.79 1.29
N ILE A 184 4.26 2.41 0.71
CA ILE A 184 5.08 3.25 -0.17
C ILE A 184 5.13 2.63 -1.56
N THR A 185 4.87 3.44 -2.59
CA THR A 185 4.89 3.00 -3.99
C THR A 185 5.23 4.14 -4.93
N PRO A 186 5.95 3.90 -6.04
CA PRO A 186 6.14 4.88 -7.10
C PRO A 186 4.91 5.05 -8.00
N ALA A 187 3.99 4.07 -8.02
CA ALA A 187 2.80 4.05 -8.88
C ALA A 187 1.68 4.97 -8.35
N ALA A 188 1.95 6.27 -8.28
CA ALA A 188 1.08 7.24 -7.62
C ALA A 188 -0.34 7.27 -8.19
N GLN A 189 -0.50 7.20 -9.52
CA GLN A 189 -1.79 7.31 -10.18
C GLN A 189 -2.73 6.17 -9.75
N ILE A 190 -2.26 4.92 -9.86
CA ILE A 190 -3.04 3.73 -9.50
C ILE A 190 -3.29 3.69 -7.99
N ALA A 191 -2.24 3.95 -7.18
CA ALA A 191 -2.34 3.84 -5.72
C ALA A 191 -3.25 4.91 -5.11
N ILE A 192 -3.25 6.14 -5.63
CA ILE A 192 -4.13 7.20 -5.12
C ILE A 192 -5.57 7.03 -5.63
N THR A 193 -5.78 6.52 -6.84
CA THR A 193 -7.12 6.14 -7.30
C THR A 193 -7.68 4.98 -6.46
N LEU A 194 -6.86 3.99 -6.09
CA LEU A 194 -7.24 2.98 -5.11
C LEU A 194 -7.56 3.61 -3.74
N ALA A 195 -6.76 4.57 -3.27
CA ALA A 195 -7.02 5.27 -2.01
C ALA A 195 -8.35 6.05 -2.03
N GLU A 196 -8.77 6.58 -3.17
CA GLU A 196 -10.09 7.21 -3.33
C GLU A 196 -11.23 6.17 -3.25
N ALA A 197 -11.02 4.96 -3.77
CA ALA A 197 -11.95 3.84 -3.56
C ALA A 197 -12.01 3.44 -2.09
N LEU A 198 -10.86 3.31 -1.41
CA LEU A 198 -10.76 3.01 0.03
C LEU A 198 -11.47 4.07 0.89
N ALA A 199 -11.28 5.35 0.58
CA ALA A 199 -11.89 6.47 1.31
C ALA A 199 -13.43 6.48 1.24
N THR A 200 -14.01 5.77 0.27
CA THR A 200 -15.46 5.63 0.06
C THR A 200 -16.00 4.23 0.36
N SER A 201 -15.18 3.38 1.00
CA SER A 201 -15.49 1.96 1.29
C SER A 201 -15.65 1.67 2.78
N ASP A 202 -15.99 2.67 3.59
CA ASP A 202 -16.10 2.55 5.06
C ASP A 202 -14.80 2.11 5.76
N VAL A 203 -13.65 2.17 5.09
CA VAL A 203 -12.34 1.92 5.69
C VAL A 203 -12.07 3.00 6.73
N PRO A 204 -11.86 2.65 8.01
CA PRO A 204 -11.61 3.68 9.02
C PRO A 204 -10.33 4.46 8.74
N ALA A 205 -10.38 5.78 9.01
CA ALA A 205 -9.24 6.67 8.82
C ALA A 205 -7.98 6.13 9.52
N GLY A 206 -6.88 6.02 8.79
CA GLY A 206 -5.59 5.52 9.28
C GLY A 206 -5.39 3.99 9.17
N VAL A 207 -6.41 3.19 8.84
CA VAL A 207 -6.23 1.75 8.60
C VAL A 207 -5.33 1.51 7.40
N VAL A 208 -5.51 2.28 6.33
CA VAL A 208 -4.62 2.30 5.17
C VAL A 208 -4.10 3.71 4.99
N ASN A 209 -2.79 3.83 4.81
CA ASN A 209 -2.11 5.08 4.48
C ASN A 209 -1.22 4.82 3.27
N VAL A 210 -1.23 5.74 2.29
CA VAL A 210 -0.48 5.59 1.05
C VAL A 210 0.45 6.77 0.86
N LEU A 211 1.72 6.47 0.79
CA LEU A 211 2.82 7.37 0.47
C LEU A 211 3.27 7.11 -0.97
N THR A 212 3.45 8.17 -1.74
CA THR A 212 3.93 8.09 -3.11
C THR A 212 5.36 8.60 -3.22
N GLY A 213 6.18 7.95 -4.04
CA GLY A 213 7.59 8.30 -4.24
C GLY A 213 8.51 7.09 -4.26
N HIS A 214 9.79 7.32 -4.01
CA HIS A 214 10.82 6.30 -4.12
C HIS A 214 10.98 5.52 -2.81
N SER A 215 10.88 4.20 -2.86
CA SER A 215 11.03 3.34 -1.68
C SER A 215 12.36 3.55 -0.97
N ALA A 216 13.46 3.75 -1.71
CA ALA A 216 14.78 3.99 -1.14
C ALA A 216 14.87 5.25 -0.25
N GLU A 217 14.03 6.27 -0.49
CA GLU A 217 14.02 7.49 0.33
C GLU A 217 13.20 7.33 1.62
N VAL A 218 12.13 6.54 1.60
CA VAL A 218 11.14 6.49 2.68
C VAL A 218 11.22 5.20 3.49
N ALA A 219 11.45 4.05 2.85
CA ALA A 219 11.44 2.76 3.52
C ALA A 219 12.45 2.63 4.68
N PRO A 220 13.67 3.23 4.65
CA PRO A 220 14.59 3.18 5.79
C PRO A 220 14.01 3.82 7.07
N TRP A 221 13.21 4.87 6.92
CA TRP A 221 12.55 5.53 8.06
C TRP A 221 11.42 4.67 8.64
N LEU A 222 10.71 3.94 7.79
CA LEU A 222 9.68 2.99 8.23
C LEU A 222 10.32 1.77 8.88
N ALA A 223 11.42 1.26 8.32
CA ALA A 223 12.12 0.09 8.86
C ALA A 223 12.71 0.33 10.24
N SER A 224 13.17 1.56 10.52
CA SER A 224 13.74 1.94 11.83
C SER A 224 12.70 2.49 12.82
N HIS A 225 11.45 2.71 12.42
CA HIS A 225 10.43 3.34 13.28
C HIS A 225 9.91 2.37 14.34
N ASP A 226 9.95 2.74 15.61
CA ASP A 226 9.57 1.87 16.74
C ASP A 226 8.10 1.42 16.69
N ASP A 227 7.20 2.26 16.19
CA ASP A 227 5.76 1.95 16.06
C ASP A 227 5.41 1.08 14.82
N VAL A 228 6.38 0.73 13.98
CA VAL A 228 6.19 -0.24 12.91
C VAL A 228 6.54 -1.62 13.45
N ASN A 229 5.65 -2.61 13.26
CA ASN A 229 5.79 -3.96 13.80
C ASN A 229 6.21 -4.99 12.75
N ALA A 230 5.91 -4.73 11.48
CA ALA A 230 6.30 -5.60 10.37
C ALA A 230 6.66 -4.80 9.12
N LEU A 231 7.51 -5.39 8.28
CA LEU A 231 7.84 -4.92 6.96
C LEU A 231 7.37 -5.95 5.93
N ASP A 232 6.65 -5.51 4.92
CA ASP A 232 6.40 -6.28 3.71
C ASP A 232 7.18 -5.63 2.55
N LEU A 233 8.19 -6.32 2.07
CA LEU A 233 9.10 -5.85 1.03
C LEU A 233 8.77 -6.45 -0.34
N THR A 234 7.57 -6.99 -0.53
CA THR A 234 7.16 -7.74 -1.72
C THR A 234 7.35 -6.95 -3.03
N GLY A 235 7.17 -5.63 -3.01
CA GLY A 235 7.33 -4.78 -4.19
C GLY A 235 8.74 -4.19 -4.36
N LEU A 236 9.73 -4.69 -3.65
CA LEU A 236 11.10 -4.20 -3.72
C LEU A 236 11.97 -5.11 -4.59
N ASP A 237 12.53 -4.57 -5.67
CA ASP A 237 13.43 -5.31 -6.58
C ASP A 237 14.90 -5.23 -6.15
N ASP A 238 15.27 -4.23 -5.33
CA ASP A 238 16.63 -4.02 -4.84
C ASP A 238 16.93 -4.92 -3.64
N THR A 239 17.71 -5.96 -3.86
CA THR A 239 18.08 -6.95 -2.84
C THR A 239 19.02 -6.40 -1.77
N ASP A 240 19.85 -5.43 -2.10
CA ASP A 240 20.78 -4.80 -1.15
C ASP A 240 19.99 -3.88 -0.21
N LEU A 241 19.09 -3.08 -0.76
CA LEU A 241 18.16 -2.27 0.03
C LEU A 241 17.27 -3.18 0.91
N ALA A 242 16.76 -4.29 0.40
CA ALA A 242 15.96 -5.23 1.20
C ALA A 242 16.76 -5.76 2.41
N THR A 243 18.04 -6.09 2.21
CA THR A 243 18.93 -6.56 3.28
C THR A 243 19.21 -5.47 4.32
N ASP A 244 19.39 -4.21 3.89
CA ASP A 244 19.60 -3.08 4.79
C ASP A 244 18.33 -2.74 5.60
N LEU A 245 17.15 -2.83 4.98
CA LEU A 245 15.87 -2.66 5.67
C LEU A 245 15.64 -3.77 6.71
N GLU A 246 15.96 -5.02 6.38
CA GLU A 246 15.86 -6.15 7.32
C GLU A 246 16.83 -5.97 8.51
N ARG A 247 18.04 -5.51 8.25
CA ARG A 247 19.01 -5.17 9.31
C ARG A 247 18.48 -4.07 10.23
N SER A 248 17.88 -3.01 9.66
CA SER A 248 17.23 -1.94 10.44
C SER A 248 16.07 -2.47 11.28
N ALA A 249 15.27 -3.37 10.72
CA ALA A 249 14.11 -3.98 11.37
C ALA A 249 14.49 -4.82 12.61
N SER A 250 15.69 -5.39 12.64
CA SER A 250 16.16 -6.24 13.74
C SER A 250 16.25 -5.52 15.09
N GLY A 251 16.45 -4.19 15.07
CA GLY A 251 16.56 -3.37 16.29
C GLY A 251 15.32 -3.43 17.20
N THR A 252 14.14 -3.68 16.64
CA THR A 252 12.88 -3.85 17.38
C THR A 252 12.14 -5.14 17.05
N LEU A 253 12.88 -6.16 16.54
CA LEU A 253 12.37 -7.50 16.25
C LEU A 253 11.13 -7.51 15.32
N LYS A 254 11.11 -6.63 14.33
CA LYS A 254 10.01 -6.59 13.35
C LYS A 254 9.96 -7.89 12.54
N ARG A 255 8.75 -8.30 12.17
CA ARG A 255 8.58 -9.33 11.14
C ARG A 255 8.95 -8.76 9.78
N VAL A 256 9.62 -9.54 8.94
CA VAL A 256 9.99 -9.13 7.59
C VAL A 256 9.51 -10.18 6.59
N ILE A 257 8.68 -9.75 5.65
CA ILE A 257 8.34 -10.50 4.46
C ILE A 257 9.32 -10.03 3.37
N ARG A 258 10.24 -10.91 2.98
CA ARG A 258 11.25 -10.61 1.96
C ARG A 258 10.65 -10.64 0.55
N PRO A 259 11.23 -9.92 -0.41
CA PRO A 259 10.87 -10.04 -1.81
C PRO A 259 11.00 -11.50 -2.27
N ALA A 260 10.11 -11.95 -3.14
CA ALA A 260 10.24 -13.23 -3.79
C ALA A 260 11.41 -13.22 -4.79
N ALA A 261 11.99 -14.40 -5.06
CA ALA A 261 12.92 -14.52 -6.18
C ALA A 261 12.11 -14.41 -7.50
N GLY A 262 12.29 -13.32 -8.23
CA GLY A 262 11.57 -13.00 -9.45
C GLY A 262 10.26 -12.25 -9.25
N VAL A 263 9.56 -11.97 -10.34
CA VAL A 263 8.28 -11.23 -10.32
C VAL A 263 7.17 -12.13 -9.76
N PRO A 264 6.50 -11.74 -8.66
CA PRO A 264 5.41 -12.53 -8.12
C PRO A 264 4.24 -12.65 -9.10
N ASP A 265 3.70 -13.85 -9.26
CA ASP A 265 2.43 -14.05 -9.95
C ASP A 265 1.26 -13.79 -8.98
N PHE A 266 0.72 -12.57 -9.04
CA PHE A 266 -0.41 -12.20 -8.21
C PHE A 266 -1.75 -12.77 -8.71
N THR A 267 -1.81 -13.44 -9.87
CA THR A 267 -3.04 -14.11 -10.34
C THR A 267 -3.24 -15.48 -9.68
N ALA A 268 -2.16 -16.09 -9.20
CA ALA A 268 -2.20 -17.37 -8.49
C ALA A 268 -3.00 -17.28 -7.18
N ASP A 269 -3.47 -18.42 -6.70
CA ASP A 269 -4.09 -18.52 -5.37
C ASP A 269 -3.09 -18.07 -4.29
N PRO A 270 -3.39 -17.04 -3.49
CA PRO A 270 -2.47 -16.52 -2.48
C PRO A 270 -2.28 -17.48 -1.30
N GLY A 271 -3.19 -18.42 -1.09
CA GLY A 271 -3.22 -19.24 0.10
C GLY A 271 -3.33 -18.39 1.39
N VAL A 272 -3.15 -19.03 2.54
CA VAL A 272 -3.29 -18.34 3.84
C VAL A 272 -2.00 -17.66 4.31
N ARG A 273 -0.86 -17.94 3.67
CA ARG A 273 0.45 -17.45 4.12
C ARG A 273 0.58 -15.93 4.22
N PRO A 274 0.07 -15.11 3.27
CA PRO A 274 0.14 -13.66 3.38
C PRO A 274 -0.57 -13.11 4.62
N MET A 275 -1.65 -13.76 5.07
CA MET A 275 -2.36 -13.41 6.30
C MET A 275 -1.60 -13.88 7.55
N THR A 276 -1.18 -15.16 7.58
CA THR A 276 -0.53 -15.75 8.76
C THR A 276 0.86 -15.16 9.03
N ALA A 277 1.57 -14.67 8.01
CA ALA A 277 2.85 -13.98 8.16
C ALA A 277 2.73 -12.69 8.99
N LEU A 278 1.54 -12.08 9.04
CA LEU A 278 1.24 -10.82 9.75
C LEU A 278 0.38 -11.04 11.00
N LEU A 279 0.44 -12.25 11.57
CA LEU A 279 -0.26 -12.61 12.80
C LEU A 279 0.75 -13.06 13.88
N GLU A 280 0.46 -12.67 15.11
CA GLU A 280 1.09 -13.23 16.31
C GLU A 280 0.19 -14.30 16.90
N THR A 281 0.77 -15.28 17.61
CA THR A 281 0.00 -16.30 18.33
C THR A 281 -0.04 -15.98 19.81
N LYS A 282 -1.21 -15.67 20.34
CA LYS A 282 -1.44 -15.52 21.77
C LYS A 282 -1.98 -16.81 22.34
N THR A 283 -1.28 -17.36 23.31
CA THR A 283 -1.71 -18.57 24.03
C THR A 283 -2.11 -18.25 25.46
N VAL A 284 -3.32 -18.65 25.84
CA VAL A 284 -3.90 -18.39 27.17
C VAL A 284 -4.17 -19.71 27.88
N TRP A 285 -3.79 -19.78 29.14
CA TRP A 285 -4.04 -20.91 30.03
C TRP A 285 -5.15 -20.54 31.01
N HIS A 286 -6.29 -21.22 30.93
CA HIS A 286 -7.40 -21.06 31.87
C HIS A 286 -7.49 -22.29 32.77
N PRO A 287 -7.39 -22.16 34.09
CA PRO A 287 -7.64 -23.28 34.98
C PRO A 287 -9.11 -23.73 34.85
N LYS A 288 -9.28 -25.06 34.78
CA LYS A 288 -10.63 -25.65 34.92
C LYS A 288 -11.00 -25.53 36.39
N GLY A 289 -12.13 -24.84 36.68
CA GLY A 289 -12.71 -24.87 38.01
C GLY A 289 -13.09 -26.32 38.41
N PHE A 290 -12.88 -26.66 39.65
CA PHE A 290 -13.35 -27.91 40.26
C PHE A 290 -14.73 -27.70 40.85
#